data_3c66874e94d6eeae4e8b55a223413825
#
_entry.id   3c66874e94d6eeae4e8b55a223413825
#
_cell.length_a   1.000
_cell.length_b   1.000
_cell.length_c   1.000
_cell.angle_alpha   90.00
_cell.angle_beta   90.00
_cell.angle_gamma   90.00
#
_symmetry.space_group_name_H-M   'P 1'
#
loop_
_entity.id
_entity.type
_entity.pdbx_description
1 polymer ?
#
loop_
_entity_poly.entity_id
_entity_poly.type
_entity_poly.pdbx_seq_one_letter_code
_entity_poly.pdbx_strand_id
1 'polypeptide(L)'
;MNIVPPEIDWAALTPVIIVLGAGLLGVLVAAFVPRSARRGTQVALATVATAGALIAIVWRWTVVDAQGPQEVVGGALIEDGPALLAQGIIALTSLIALLVIADRSEWGEDAFAAQVASRPGSPDEDEAQRAGLSQTEVYPLVMFAIGGMLLFPAAGDLLMMFIALEVLSLPLYLLTAMARRRRLLSRRQR
;
A
#
# COMPACT_ATOMS: atom_id res chain seq x y z
N MET A 1 12.91 31.80 24.76
CA MET A 1 12.13 31.24 23.63
C MET A 1 11.25 30.17 24.21
N ASN A 2 9.93 30.37 24.30
CA ASN A 2 9.02 29.26 24.66
C ASN A 2 8.82 28.43 23.40
N ILE A 3 9.38 27.24 23.37
CA ILE A 3 9.13 26.27 22.33
C ILE A 3 7.75 25.67 22.61
N VAL A 4 6.75 26.09 21.83
CA VAL A 4 5.42 25.48 21.87
C VAL A 4 5.51 24.23 20.98
N PRO A 5 5.26 23.02 21.51
CA PRO A 5 5.24 21.81 20.68
C PRO A 5 4.10 21.93 19.67
N PRO A 6 4.28 21.44 18.43
CA PRO A 6 3.22 21.43 17.44
C PRO A 6 2.05 20.56 17.92
N GLU A 7 0.83 21.06 17.79
CA GLU A 7 -0.37 20.27 18.03
C GLU A 7 -0.53 19.27 16.89
N ILE A 8 -0.74 18.00 17.24
CA ILE A 8 -0.92 16.90 16.28
C ILE A 8 -2.39 16.51 16.28
N ASP A 9 -3.09 16.79 15.19
CA ASP A 9 -4.44 16.24 14.96
C ASP A 9 -4.34 14.79 14.47
N TRP A 10 -4.43 13.85 15.40
CA TRP A 10 -4.42 12.41 15.09
C TRP A 10 -5.61 11.99 14.24
N ALA A 11 -6.75 12.70 14.30
CA ALA A 11 -7.91 12.39 13.51
C ALA A 11 -7.68 12.70 12.02
N ALA A 12 -7.01 13.80 11.70
CA ALA A 12 -6.61 14.12 10.33
C ALA A 12 -5.62 13.11 9.74
N LEU A 13 -4.77 12.52 10.57
CA LEU A 13 -3.80 11.49 10.15
C LEU A 13 -4.40 10.09 10.01
N THR A 14 -5.66 9.87 10.46
CA THR A 14 -6.29 8.54 10.49
C THR A 14 -6.19 7.77 9.16
N PRO A 15 -6.49 8.33 7.98
CA PRO A 15 -6.40 7.59 6.72
C PRO A 15 -4.99 7.04 6.46
N VAL A 16 -3.99 7.86 6.69
CA VAL A 16 -2.57 7.50 6.49
C VAL A 16 -2.11 6.47 7.51
N ILE A 17 -2.48 6.66 8.78
CA ILE A 17 -2.12 5.73 9.88
C ILE A 17 -2.73 4.35 9.63
N ILE A 18 -3.98 4.26 9.17
CA ILE A 18 -4.61 2.98 8.82
C ILE A 18 -3.80 2.25 7.76
N VAL A 19 -3.43 2.93 6.68
CA VAL A 19 -2.73 2.31 5.55
C VAL A 19 -1.30 1.93 5.91
N LEU A 20 -0.51 2.84 6.49
CA LEU A 20 0.87 2.55 6.89
C LEU A 20 0.93 1.52 8.01
N GLY A 21 0.00 1.60 8.97
CA GLY A 21 -0.15 0.61 10.04
C GLY A 21 -0.47 -0.78 9.50
N ALA A 22 -1.35 -0.87 8.50
CA ALA A 22 -1.63 -2.14 7.83
C ALA A 22 -0.41 -2.66 7.04
N GLY A 23 0.38 -1.79 6.42
CA GLY A 23 1.67 -2.16 5.81
C GLY A 23 2.61 -2.79 6.84
N LEU A 24 2.76 -2.15 8.00
CA LEU A 24 3.58 -2.68 9.09
C LEU A 24 3.05 -4.01 9.64
N LEU A 25 1.75 -4.10 9.89
CA LEU A 25 1.10 -5.35 10.30
C LEU A 25 1.26 -6.44 9.24
N GLY A 26 1.22 -6.09 7.95
CA GLY A 26 1.47 -6.99 6.85
C GLY A 26 2.87 -7.60 6.88
N VAL A 27 3.89 -6.83 7.24
CA VAL A 27 5.25 -7.35 7.47
C VAL A 27 5.27 -8.37 8.61
N LEU A 28 4.56 -8.08 9.72
CA LEU A 28 4.46 -9.03 10.83
C LEU A 28 3.68 -10.29 10.43
N VAL A 29 2.60 -10.16 9.67
CA VAL A 29 1.85 -11.30 9.11
C VAL A 29 2.77 -12.16 8.23
N ALA A 30 3.61 -11.54 7.40
CA ALA A 30 4.57 -12.27 6.57
C ALA A 30 5.60 -13.05 7.40
N ALA A 31 5.96 -12.55 8.58
CA ALA A 31 6.93 -13.18 9.48
C ALA A 31 6.32 -14.31 10.32
N PHE A 32 5.13 -14.09 10.90
CA PHE A 32 4.60 -14.95 11.96
C PHE A 32 3.45 -15.87 11.53
N VAL A 33 2.70 -15.53 10.48
CA VAL A 33 1.54 -16.32 10.06
C VAL A 33 1.99 -17.54 9.24
N PRO A 34 1.39 -18.74 9.46
CA PRO A 34 1.67 -19.94 8.66
C PRO A 34 1.45 -19.70 7.16
N ARG A 35 2.26 -20.30 6.33
CA ARG A 35 2.26 -20.12 4.86
C ARG A 35 0.88 -20.32 4.23
N SER A 36 0.12 -21.30 4.70
CA SER A 36 -1.22 -21.64 4.20
C SER A 36 -2.25 -20.53 4.37
N ALA A 37 -2.18 -19.73 5.46
CA ALA A 37 -3.11 -18.66 5.76
C ALA A 37 -2.59 -17.27 5.33
N ARG A 38 -1.28 -17.14 5.11
CA ARG A 38 -0.59 -15.86 4.91
C ARG A 38 -1.20 -15.01 3.80
N ARG A 39 -1.45 -15.61 2.62
CA ARG A 39 -2.02 -14.87 1.48
C ARG A 39 -3.42 -14.33 1.79
N GLY A 40 -4.32 -15.16 2.31
CA GLY A 40 -5.68 -14.72 2.66
C GLY A 40 -5.67 -13.60 3.68
N THR A 41 -4.82 -13.72 4.71
CA THR A 41 -4.66 -12.68 5.73
C THR A 41 -4.11 -11.37 5.14
N GLN A 42 -3.12 -11.42 4.24
CA GLN A 42 -2.55 -10.26 3.59
C GLN A 42 -3.57 -9.54 2.69
N VAL A 43 -4.30 -10.29 1.86
CA VAL A 43 -5.37 -9.74 1.00
C VAL A 43 -6.44 -9.08 1.86
N ALA A 44 -6.93 -9.77 2.89
CA ALA A 44 -7.96 -9.24 3.78
C ALA A 44 -7.47 -7.97 4.49
N LEU A 45 -6.25 -7.99 5.05
CA LEU A 45 -5.66 -6.85 5.72
C LEU A 45 -5.55 -5.62 4.80
N ALA A 46 -4.97 -5.80 3.61
CA ALA A 46 -4.79 -4.72 2.66
C ALA A 46 -6.13 -4.14 2.18
N THR A 47 -7.09 -5.00 1.83
CA THR A 47 -8.41 -4.58 1.34
C THR A 47 -9.21 -3.86 2.42
N VAL A 48 -9.28 -4.43 3.63
CA VAL A 48 -10.01 -3.83 4.76
C VAL A 48 -9.39 -2.51 5.19
N ALA A 49 -8.05 -2.43 5.25
CA ALA A 49 -7.36 -1.20 5.62
C ALA A 49 -7.58 -0.08 4.57
N THR A 50 -7.48 -0.39 3.29
CA THR A 50 -7.70 0.61 2.22
C THR A 50 -9.17 1.06 2.19
N ALA A 51 -10.14 0.15 2.37
CA ALA A 51 -11.54 0.51 2.51
C ALA A 51 -11.79 1.35 3.78
N GLY A 52 -11.15 1.01 4.90
CA GLY A 52 -11.22 1.79 6.14
C GLY A 52 -10.63 3.19 5.99
N ALA A 53 -9.52 3.33 5.27
CA ALA A 53 -8.93 4.63 4.94
C ALA A 53 -9.89 5.46 4.06
N LEU A 54 -10.54 4.86 3.07
CA LEU A 54 -11.53 5.54 2.24
C LEU A 54 -12.73 6.05 3.08
N ILE A 55 -13.22 5.24 4.02
CA ILE A 55 -14.28 5.65 4.94
C ILE A 55 -13.80 6.82 5.83
N ALA A 56 -12.56 6.75 6.33
CA ALA A 56 -11.97 7.81 7.13
C ALA A 56 -11.84 9.12 6.33
N ILE A 57 -11.44 9.06 5.06
CA ILE A 57 -11.36 10.24 4.16
C ILE A 57 -12.75 10.87 3.97
N VAL A 58 -13.77 10.06 3.73
CA VAL A 58 -15.15 10.55 3.59
C VAL A 58 -15.63 11.20 4.90
N TRP A 59 -15.31 10.62 6.04
CA TRP A 59 -15.61 11.22 7.33
C TRP A 59 -14.86 12.54 7.52
N ARG A 60 -13.58 12.62 7.23
CA ARG A 60 -12.79 13.86 7.34
C ARG A 60 -13.29 14.95 6.39
N TRP A 61 -13.79 14.55 5.22
CA TRP A 61 -14.44 15.50 4.31
C TRP A 61 -15.56 16.29 4.99
N THR A 62 -16.41 15.64 5.78
CA THR A 62 -17.51 16.31 6.50
C THR A 62 -17.00 17.27 7.59
N VAL A 63 -15.82 16.99 8.16
CA VAL A 63 -15.19 17.87 9.16
C VAL A 63 -14.62 19.11 8.47
N VAL A 64 -13.88 18.96 7.39
CA VAL A 64 -13.29 20.07 6.63
C VAL A 64 -14.39 20.93 6.00
N ASP A 65 -15.48 20.35 5.52
CA ASP A 65 -16.63 21.10 5.00
C ASP A 65 -17.28 22.00 6.08
N ALA A 66 -17.32 21.53 7.31
CA ALA A 66 -17.91 22.26 8.45
C ALA A 66 -16.96 23.26 9.10
N GLN A 67 -15.66 22.98 9.18
CA GLN A 67 -14.68 23.74 9.96
C GLN A 67 -13.67 24.52 9.09
N GLY A 68 -13.62 24.22 7.78
CA GLY A 68 -12.61 24.73 6.85
C GLY A 68 -11.31 23.95 6.88
N PRO A 69 -10.32 24.37 6.05
CA PRO A 69 -9.00 23.74 5.97
C PRO A 69 -8.29 23.73 7.33
N GLN A 70 -7.58 22.65 7.64
CA GLN A 70 -6.87 22.44 8.90
C GLN A 70 -5.36 22.29 8.65
N GLU A 71 -4.56 22.97 9.45
CA GLU A 71 -3.12 22.73 9.52
C GLU A 71 -2.86 21.57 10.50
N VAL A 72 -2.13 20.57 10.02
CA VAL A 72 -1.78 19.38 10.79
C VAL A 72 -0.27 19.33 10.98
N VAL A 73 0.18 18.95 12.17
CA VAL A 73 1.62 18.85 12.52
C VAL A 73 2.37 20.16 12.25
N GLY A 74 1.81 21.29 12.76
CA GLY A 74 2.47 22.58 12.63
C GLY A 74 2.64 23.08 11.19
N GLY A 75 1.70 22.75 10.30
CA GLY A 75 1.71 23.15 8.89
C GLY A 75 2.51 22.23 7.96
N ALA A 76 3.17 21.19 8.48
CA ALA A 76 3.85 20.20 7.62
C ALA A 76 2.87 19.41 6.75
N LEU A 77 1.63 19.24 7.22
CA LEU A 77 0.51 18.68 6.46
C LEU A 77 -0.66 19.65 6.49
N ILE A 78 -1.41 19.71 5.39
CA ILE A 78 -2.62 20.50 5.24
C ILE A 78 -3.76 19.56 4.86
N GLU A 79 -4.83 19.60 5.64
CA GLU A 79 -6.05 18.88 5.33
C GLU A 79 -7.07 19.87 4.77
N ASP A 80 -7.26 19.82 3.47
CA ASP A 80 -8.21 20.66 2.74
C ASP A 80 -9.04 19.84 1.74
N GLY A 81 -10.01 20.47 1.09
CA GLY A 81 -10.85 19.81 0.08
C GLY A 81 -10.07 19.17 -1.05
N PRO A 82 -9.13 19.86 -1.72
CA PRO A 82 -8.28 19.29 -2.76
C PRO A 82 -7.46 18.07 -2.29
N ALA A 83 -6.85 18.15 -1.10
CA ALA A 83 -6.07 17.03 -0.55
C ALA A 83 -6.94 15.80 -0.29
N LEU A 84 -8.09 15.98 0.38
CA LEU A 84 -9.02 14.90 0.66
C LEU A 84 -9.62 14.30 -0.62
N LEU A 85 -9.92 15.12 -1.64
CA LEU A 85 -10.38 14.63 -2.94
C LEU A 85 -9.33 13.74 -3.60
N ALA A 86 -8.08 14.21 -3.65
CA ALA A 86 -6.98 13.45 -4.21
C ALA A 86 -6.75 12.13 -3.43
N GLN A 87 -6.73 12.19 -2.10
CA GLN A 87 -6.64 11.00 -1.24
C GLN A 87 -7.80 10.02 -1.50
N GLY A 88 -9.03 10.51 -1.68
CA GLY A 88 -10.19 9.68 -1.99
C GLY A 88 -10.06 8.96 -3.33
N ILE A 89 -9.61 9.65 -4.37
CA ILE A 89 -9.33 9.06 -5.68
C ILE A 89 -8.22 8.01 -5.57
N ILE A 90 -7.13 8.31 -4.86
CA ILE A 90 -6.02 7.39 -4.63
C ILE A 90 -6.49 6.15 -3.88
N ALA A 91 -7.23 6.30 -2.78
CA ALA A 91 -7.73 5.17 -2.00
C ALA A 91 -8.69 4.28 -2.82
N LEU A 92 -9.60 4.89 -3.59
CA LEU A 92 -10.54 4.15 -4.44
C LEU A 92 -9.81 3.37 -5.55
N THR A 93 -8.91 4.01 -6.27
CA THR A 93 -8.14 3.35 -7.34
C THR A 93 -7.21 2.27 -6.79
N SER A 94 -6.61 2.51 -5.62
CA SER A 94 -5.79 1.52 -4.91
C SER A 94 -6.60 0.31 -4.45
N LEU A 95 -7.83 0.52 -3.97
CA LEU A 95 -8.74 -0.56 -3.60
C LEU A 95 -9.06 -1.45 -4.81
N ILE A 96 -9.38 -0.83 -5.96
CA ILE A 96 -9.63 -1.57 -7.20
C ILE A 96 -8.38 -2.34 -7.63
N ALA A 97 -7.21 -1.71 -7.59
CA ALA A 97 -5.94 -2.36 -7.92
C ALA A 97 -5.63 -3.55 -7.00
N LEU A 98 -5.88 -3.41 -5.69
CA LEU A 98 -5.70 -4.50 -4.73
C LEU A 98 -6.64 -5.67 -5.01
N LEU A 99 -7.89 -5.41 -5.39
CA LEU A 99 -8.85 -6.46 -5.77
C LEU A 99 -8.39 -7.19 -7.04
N VAL A 100 -7.86 -6.46 -8.03
CA VAL A 100 -7.28 -7.06 -9.25
C VAL A 100 -6.04 -7.90 -8.93
N ILE A 101 -5.15 -7.43 -8.02
CA ILE A 101 -3.97 -8.18 -7.58
C ILE A 101 -4.40 -9.44 -6.78
N ALA A 102 -5.48 -9.35 -6.04
CA ALA A 102 -6.02 -10.44 -5.23
C ALA A 102 -6.73 -11.52 -6.06
N ASP A 103 -7.25 -11.15 -7.24
CA ASP A 103 -7.94 -12.06 -8.13
C ASP A 103 -6.99 -13.14 -8.65
N ARG A 104 -7.46 -14.39 -8.65
CA ARG A 104 -6.77 -15.51 -9.30
C ARG A 104 -7.38 -15.66 -10.68
N SER A 105 -6.60 -15.45 -11.71
CA SER A 105 -7.05 -15.83 -13.04
C SER A 105 -7.43 -17.32 -13.03
N GLU A 106 -8.41 -17.71 -13.83
CA GLU A 106 -8.86 -19.10 -13.99
C GLU A 106 -7.71 -20.05 -14.39
N TRP A 107 -6.60 -19.50 -14.86
CA TRP A 107 -5.37 -20.20 -15.26
C TRP A 107 -4.40 -20.45 -14.09
N GLY A 108 -4.78 -20.11 -12.83
CA GLY A 108 -3.94 -20.34 -11.64
C GLY A 108 -2.68 -19.46 -11.55
N GLU A 109 -2.49 -18.55 -12.49
CA GLU A 109 -1.34 -17.63 -12.48
C GLU A 109 -1.58 -16.48 -11.52
N ASP A 110 -0.84 -16.44 -10.41
CA ASP A 110 -0.77 -15.28 -9.53
C ASP A 110 0.00 -14.16 -10.27
N ALA A 111 -0.53 -12.93 -10.30
CA ALA A 111 0.12 -11.80 -10.96
C ALA A 111 1.57 -11.57 -10.46
N PHE A 112 1.87 -12.06 -9.25
CA PHE A 112 3.17 -12.03 -8.59
C PHE A 112 3.62 -13.40 -8.11
N ALA A 113 3.31 -14.49 -8.85
CA ALA A 113 3.79 -15.82 -8.50
C ALA A 113 5.33 -15.84 -8.41
N ALA A 114 5.84 -16.35 -7.31
CA ALA A 114 7.27 -16.55 -7.11
C ALA A 114 7.77 -17.68 -8.02
N GLN A 115 8.14 -17.36 -9.24
CA GLN A 115 8.91 -18.27 -10.08
C GLN A 115 10.38 -18.18 -9.65
N VAL A 116 10.71 -18.88 -8.57
CA VAL A 116 12.11 -19.19 -8.26
C VAL A 116 12.54 -20.29 -9.23
N ALA A 117 13.14 -19.89 -10.35
CA ALA A 117 13.91 -20.75 -11.26
C ALA A 117 13.16 -21.93 -11.93
N SER A 118 11.86 -22.05 -11.83
CA SER A 118 11.09 -23.10 -12.51
C SER A 118 10.58 -22.63 -13.87
N ARG A 119 10.59 -23.54 -14.86
CA ARG A 119 10.02 -23.25 -16.19
C ARG A 119 8.49 -23.19 -16.07
N PRO A 120 7.81 -22.22 -16.73
CA PRO A 120 6.36 -22.19 -16.76
C PRO A 120 5.79 -23.56 -17.20
N GLY A 121 4.87 -24.11 -16.41
CA GLY A 121 4.28 -25.43 -16.66
C GLY A 121 5.15 -26.63 -16.27
N SER A 122 6.23 -26.43 -15.49
CA SER A 122 7.05 -27.54 -14.98
C SER A 122 6.52 -28.09 -13.66
N PRO A 123 6.80 -29.39 -13.34
CA PRO A 123 6.46 -29.98 -12.05
C PRO A 123 7.01 -29.20 -10.86
N ASP A 124 8.14 -28.51 -11.03
CA ASP A 124 8.79 -27.68 -10.02
C ASP A 124 7.98 -26.41 -9.71
N GLU A 125 7.23 -25.89 -10.71
CA GLU A 125 6.30 -24.76 -10.51
C GLU A 125 5.09 -25.18 -9.68
N ASP A 126 4.53 -26.36 -9.99
CA ASP A 126 3.44 -26.97 -9.23
C ASP A 126 3.86 -27.28 -7.78
N GLU A 127 5.10 -27.73 -7.56
CA GLU A 127 5.66 -27.92 -6.22
C GLU A 127 5.85 -26.59 -5.47
N ALA A 128 6.34 -25.55 -6.14
CA ALA A 128 6.51 -24.22 -5.54
C ALA A 128 5.15 -23.58 -5.19
N GLN A 129 4.14 -23.76 -6.03
CA GLN A 129 2.76 -23.34 -5.75
C GLN A 129 2.13 -24.14 -4.61
N ARG A 130 2.30 -25.47 -4.59
CA ARG A 130 1.85 -26.36 -3.50
C ARG A 130 2.59 -26.08 -2.19
N ALA A 131 3.85 -25.66 -2.25
CA ALA A 131 4.65 -25.24 -1.10
C ALA A 131 4.25 -23.85 -0.56
N GLY A 132 3.28 -23.16 -1.20
CA GLY A 132 2.80 -21.86 -0.76
C GLY A 132 3.83 -20.73 -0.88
N LEU A 133 4.75 -20.83 -1.85
CA LEU A 133 5.77 -19.82 -2.15
C LEU A 133 5.19 -18.64 -2.96
N SER A 134 3.97 -18.22 -2.67
CA SER A 134 3.42 -16.98 -3.21
C SER A 134 4.13 -15.78 -2.60
N GLN A 135 4.48 -14.80 -3.43
CA GLN A 135 5.12 -13.56 -2.94
C GLN A 135 4.09 -12.68 -2.20
N THR A 136 3.77 -13.07 -0.98
CA THR A 136 2.84 -12.32 -0.12
C THR A 136 3.41 -11.00 0.37
N GLU A 137 4.72 -10.78 0.22
CA GLU A 137 5.46 -9.57 0.56
C GLU A 137 5.09 -8.38 -0.32
N VAL A 138 4.43 -8.62 -1.46
CA VAL A 138 3.91 -7.57 -2.35
C VAL A 138 2.88 -6.70 -1.63
N TYR A 139 1.99 -7.28 -0.82
CA TYR A 139 0.92 -6.53 -0.16
C TYR A 139 1.41 -5.46 0.82
N PRO A 140 2.33 -5.75 1.76
CA PRO A 140 2.92 -4.72 2.61
C PRO A 140 3.61 -3.60 1.82
N LEU A 141 4.35 -3.94 0.76
CA LEU A 141 5.01 -2.95 -0.09
C LEU A 141 4.00 -2.05 -0.80
N VAL A 142 2.91 -2.62 -1.33
CA VAL A 142 1.82 -1.86 -1.94
C VAL A 142 1.17 -0.93 -0.90
N MET A 143 0.96 -1.40 0.34
CA MET A 143 0.39 -0.57 1.40
C MET A 143 1.29 0.62 1.76
N PHE A 144 2.62 0.43 1.84
CA PHE A 144 3.55 1.56 2.04
C PHE A 144 3.51 2.54 0.88
N ALA A 145 3.45 2.05 -0.36
CA ALA A 145 3.31 2.92 -1.53
C ALA A 145 2.01 3.73 -1.50
N ILE A 146 0.87 3.10 -1.15
CA ILE A 146 -0.41 3.79 -0.98
C ILE A 146 -0.31 4.85 0.14
N GLY A 147 0.34 4.54 1.27
CA GLY A 147 0.56 5.49 2.35
C GLY A 147 1.32 6.72 1.90
N GLY A 148 2.39 6.55 1.11
CA GLY A 148 3.12 7.67 0.50
C GLY A 148 2.27 8.47 -0.49
N MET A 149 1.44 7.79 -1.31
CA MET A 149 0.50 8.47 -2.20
C MET A 149 -0.55 9.30 -1.44
N LEU A 150 -1.03 8.83 -0.28
CA LEU A 150 -1.99 9.59 0.54
C LEU A 150 -1.34 10.79 1.24
N LEU A 151 -0.06 10.69 1.63
CA LEU A 151 0.68 11.80 2.24
C LEU A 151 0.97 12.93 1.25
N PHE A 152 1.27 12.60 0.00
CA PHE A 152 1.76 13.54 -1.00
C PHE A 152 0.82 14.73 -1.26
N PRO A 153 -0.50 14.56 -1.51
CA PRO A 153 -1.41 15.67 -1.75
C PRO A 153 -1.70 16.52 -0.51
N ALA A 154 -1.42 16.02 0.69
CA ALA A 154 -1.59 16.72 1.94
C ALA A 154 -0.30 17.42 2.41
N ALA A 155 0.81 17.30 1.68
CA ALA A 155 2.07 17.91 2.07
C ALA A 155 1.98 19.44 2.06
N GLY A 156 2.22 20.07 3.23
CA GLY A 156 2.18 21.53 3.40
C GLY A 156 3.52 22.21 3.09
N ASP A 157 4.62 21.46 3.09
CA ASP A 157 5.95 21.94 2.79
C ASP A 157 6.74 21.00 1.87
N LEU A 158 7.88 21.50 1.36
CA LEU A 158 8.74 20.72 0.45
C LEU A 158 9.41 19.53 1.15
N LEU A 159 9.67 19.62 2.44
CA LEU A 159 10.29 18.52 3.19
C LEU A 159 9.29 17.35 3.33
N MET A 160 8.05 17.65 3.70
CA MET A 160 7.01 16.63 3.79
C MET A 160 6.68 16.03 2.42
N MET A 161 6.66 16.85 1.36
CA MET A 161 6.48 16.36 0.00
C MET A 161 7.61 15.42 -0.41
N PHE A 162 8.87 15.72 -0.07
CA PHE A 162 10.00 14.84 -0.30
C PHE A 162 9.87 13.52 0.47
N ILE A 163 9.51 13.58 1.76
CA ILE A 163 9.28 12.38 2.57
C ILE A 163 8.17 11.51 1.96
N ALA A 164 7.06 12.11 1.54
CA ALA A 164 5.97 11.38 0.90
C ALA A 164 6.40 10.69 -0.40
N LEU A 165 7.24 11.35 -1.22
CA LEU A 165 7.83 10.76 -2.42
C LEU A 165 8.74 9.59 -2.11
N GLU A 166 9.58 9.67 -1.06
CA GLU A 166 10.45 8.57 -0.67
C GLU A 166 9.65 7.37 -0.15
N VAL A 167 8.64 7.61 0.69
CA VAL A 167 7.74 6.56 1.19
C VAL A 167 6.99 5.87 0.05
N LEU A 168 6.63 6.60 -1.01
CA LEU A 168 6.00 6.06 -2.21
C LEU A 168 7.01 5.30 -3.09
N SER A 169 8.17 5.88 -3.36
CA SER A 169 9.07 5.41 -4.41
C SER A 169 9.89 4.18 -4.00
N LEU A 170 10.34 4.10 -2.75
CA LEU A 170 11.14 2.97 -2.27
C LEU A 170 10.41 1.62 -2.41
N PRO A 171 9.15 1.46 -1.95
CA PRO A 171 8.39 0.23 -2.18
C PRO A 171 8.18 -0.07 -3.67
N LEU A 172 7.94 0.95 -4.50
CA LEU A 172 7.75 0.77 -5.94
C LEU A 172 9.03 0.28 -6.63
N TYR A 173 10.21 0.75 -6.23
CA TYR A 173 11.48 0.23 -6.73
C TYR A 173 11.65 -1.26 -6.39
N LEU A 174 11.31 -1.66 -5.18
CA LEU A 174 11.34 -3.07 -4.77
C LEU A 174 10.36 -3.91 -5.60
N LEU A 175 9.11 -3.45 -5.75
CA LEU A 175 8.10 -4.12 -6.56
C LEU A 175 8.51 -4.28 -8.02
N THR A 176 9.10 -3.24 -8.63
CA THR A 176 9.59 -3.30 -10.01
C THR A 176 10.81 -4.22 -10.15
N ALA A 177 11.69 -4.27 -9.15
CA ALA A 177 12.83 -5.19 -9.13
C ALA A 177 12.36 -6.65 -9.07
N MET A 178 11.31 -6.93 -8.29
CA MET A 178 10.68 -8.25 -8.21
C MET A 178 10.05 -8.65 -9.56
N ALA A 179 9.39 -7.72 -10.26
CA ALA A 179 8.76 -7.97 -11.55
C ALA A 179 9.76 -8.15 -12.72
N ARG A 180 10.95 -7.54 -12.65
CA ARG A 180 11.98 -7.63 -13.72
C ARG A 180 12.54 -9.02 -13.91
N ARG A 181 12.63 -9.84 -12.88
CA ARG A 181 13.11 -11.22 -12.98
C ARG A 181 12.28 -12.05 -13.96
N ARG A 182 10.99 -11.78 -14.08
CA ARG A 182 10.07 -12.49 -14.99
C ARG A 182 10.41 -12.25 -16.47
N ARG A 183 10.80 -11.02 -16.85
CA ARG A 183 11.08 -10.65 -18.26
C ARG A 183 12.41 -11.20 -18.79
N LEU A 184 13.40 -11.36 -17.94
CA LEU A 184 14.70 -11.87 -18.36
C LEU A 184 14.67 -13.38 -18.65
N LEU A 185 13.82 -14.12 -17.95
CA LEU A 185 13.65 -15.56 -18.15
C LEU A 185 12.88 -15.87 -19.46
N SER A 186 11.85 -15.09 -19.78
CA SER A 186 11.08 -15.27 -21.01
C SER A 186 11.87 -14.95 -22.30
N ARG A 187 12.89 -14.09 -22.23
CA ARG A 187 13.77 -13.77 -23.37
C ARG A 187 14.85 -14.85 -23.64
N ARG A 188 15.21 -15.66 -22.66
CA ARG A 188 16.15 -16.78 -22.85
C ARG A 188 15.52 -18.01 -23.48
N GLN A 189 14.20 -18.06 -23.62
CA GLN A 189 13.45 -19.19 -24.17
C GLN A 189 13.05 -19.01 -25.65
N ARG A 190 13.38 -17.85 -26.26
CA ARG A 190 13.28 -17.62 -27.71
C ARG A 190 14.66 -17.68 -28.35
#